data_a727acba9d197f3f8003c103903e1074
#
_entry.id   a727acba9d197f3f8003c103903e1074
#
_cell.length_a   1.000
_cell.length_b   1.000
_cell.length_c   1.000
_cell.angle_alpha   90.00
_cell.angle_beta   90.00
_cell.angle_gamma   90.00
#
_symmetry.space_group_name_H-M   'P 1'
#
loop_
_entity.id
_entity.type
_entity.pdbx_description
1 polymer ?
#
loop_
_entity_poly.entity_id
_entity_poly.type
_entity_poly.pdbx_seq_one_letter_code
_entity_poly.pdbx_strand_id
1 'polypeptide(L)'
;ILGKPLDRADAKKMLEKLSGMIVRGKDDEVEEEVKEPVLQLDERVLLSPAFAVQTANNEVARMGEIALKSLNAAMSAINNKSLEDIETVAKCEKKLDDMQEALTEFLLKVDNLSLSESQKKHINNLFNMVTDIERVGDHADNLSENAKYMIDNDLEFSDLGKEDLAEISKDSIEAFEIALNARSGDALRAVRKVNKLEDEVDMLEDEMREKHIERLSKGDCNPQAGIAFLDIISNLERVSDHATNIAGYVKNEI
;
A
#
# COMPACT_ATOMS: atom_id res chain seq x y z
N ILE A 1 26.67 19.61 -56.38
CA ILE A 1 25.42 20.18 -56.91
C ILE A 1 24.54 20.43 -55.69
N LEU A 2 24.52 21.69 -55.22
CA LEU A 2 23.72 22.14 -54.10
C LEU A 2 22.27 22.26 -54.57
N GLY A 3 21.37 21.45 -53.97
CA GLY A 3 19.94 21.54 -54.22
C GLY A 3 19.37 22.88 -53.70
N LYS A 4 18.42 23.45 -54.47
CA LYS A 4 17.73 24.70 -54.12
C LYS A 4 17.08 24.54 -52.74
N PRO A 5 17.08 25.58 -51.88
CA PRO A 5 16.35 25.53 -50.59
C PRO A 5 14.85 25.38 -50.88
N LEU A 6 14.20 24.49 -50.11
CA LEU A 6 12.74 24.29 -50.18
C LEU A 6 12.01 25.59 -49.87
N ASP A 7 11.02 25.92 -50.69
CA ASP A 7 10.09 27.03 -50.47
C ASP A 7 9.24 26.73 -49.20
N ARG A 8 8.86 27.81 -48.50
CA ARG A 8 8.06 27.75 -47.24
C ARG A 8 6.72 27.03 -47.44
N ALA A 9 6.16 27.06 -48.64
CA ALA A 9 4.93 26.34 -49.00
C ALA A 9 5.16 24.81 -49.12
N ASP A 10 6.30 24.43 -49.71
CA ASP A 10 6.68 23.01 -49.84
C ASP A 10 7.07 22.38 -48.51
N ALA A 11 7.72 23.14 -47.62
CA ALA A 11 8.01 22.69 -46.24
C ALA A 11 6.73 22.50 -45.44
N LYS A 12 5.72 23.36 -45.58
CA LYS A 12 4.42 23.22 -44.90
C LYS A 12 3.65 21.99 -45.39
N LYS A 13 3.63 21.75 -46.73
CA LYS A 13 2.99 20.58 -47.34
C LYS A 13 3.68 19.26 -46.93
N MET A 14 5.01 19.29 -46.74
CA MET A 14 5.76 18.13 -46.26
C MET A 14 5.50 17.84 -44.80
N LEU A 15 5.36 18.87 -43.95
CA LEU A 15 4.95 18.76 -42.55
C LEU A 15 3.52 18.24 -42.39
N GLU A 16 2.58 18.72 -43.21
CA GLU A 16 1.18 18.22 -43.22
C GLU A 16 1.10 16.74 -43.66
N LYS A 17 1.96 16.34 -44.62
CA LYS A 17 2.04 14.94 -45.06
C LYS A 17 2.67 14.02 -44.01
N LEU A 18 3.66 14.49 -43.29
CA LEU A 18 4.30 13.76 -42.17
C LEU A 18 3.36 13.67 -40.97
N SER A 19 2.63 14.73 -40.64
CA SER A 19 1.63 14.67 -39.52
C SER A 19 0.46 13.73 -39.89
N GLY A 20 0.01 13.71 -41.16
CA GLY A 20 -1.02 12.76 -41.63
C GLY A 20 -0.55 11.30 -41.67
N MET A 21 0.75 11.03 -41.79
CA MET A 21 1.31 9.66 -41.70
C MET A 21 1.50 9.22 -40.25
N ILE A 22 1.79 10.14 -39.34
CA ILE A 22 1.90 9.85 -37.88
C ILE A 22 0.52 9.55 -37.26
N VAL A 23 -0.53 10.22 -37.75
CA VAL A 23 -1.92 9.98 -37.29
C VAL A 23 -2.54 8.69 -37.86
N ARG A 24 -1.98 8.10 -38.94
CA ARG A 24 -2.45 6.82 -39.49
C ARG A 24 -1.73 5.58 -38.98
N GLY A 25 -0.80 5.71 -38.08
CA GLY A 25 -0.02 4.61 -37.50
C GLY A 25 -0.32 4.31 -36.01
N LYS A 26 -1.36 4.92 -35.48
CA LYS A 26 -1.97 4.50 -34.19
C LYS A 26 -3.41 4.11 -34.50
N ASP A 27 -3.62 2.89 -34.95
CA ASP A 27 -4.74 2.10 -34.48
C ASP A 27 -4.47 1.95 -33.00
N ASP A 28 -5.10 2.81 -32.21
CA ASP A 28 -5.28 2.58 -30.79
C ASP A 28 -6.07 1.26 -30.69
N GLU A 29 -5.36 0.14 -30.66
CA GLU A 29 -5.78 -0.96 -29.80
C GLU A 29 -5.82 -0.32 -28.43
N VAL A 30 -6.98 0.24 -28.08
CA VAL A 30 -7.41 0.36 -26.71
C VAL A 30 -7.46 -1.10 -26.27
N GLU A 31 -6.35 -1.60 -25.67
CA GLU A 31 -6.44 -2.69 -24.75
C GLU A 31 -7.51 -2.20 -23.77
N GLU A 32 -8.76 -2.68 -23.96
CA GLU A 32 -9.72 -2.68 -22.87
C GLU A 32 -9.01 -3.47 -21.78
N GLU A 33 -8.38 -2.75 -20.84
CA GLU A 33 -7.99 -3.31 -19.56
C GLU A 33 -9.25 -4.01 -19.08
N VAL A 34 -9.26 -5.33 -19.16
CA VAL A 34 -10.29 -6.15 -18.54
C VAL A 34 -10.18 -5.80 -17.07
N LYS A 35 -11.00 -4.83 -16.65
CA LYS A 35 -11.04 -4.40 -15.25
C LYS A 35 -11.41 -5.64 -14.47
N GLU A 36 -10.42 -6.21 -13.77
CA GLU A 36 -10.72 -7.24 -12.79
C GLU A 36 -11.83 -6.70 -11.88
N PRO A 37 -12.86 -7.50 -11.62
CA PRO A 37 -13.93 -7.03 -10.73
C PRO A 37 -13.31 -6.64 -9.38
N VAL A 38 -13.74 -5.52 -8.84
CA VAL A 38 -13.27 -4.99 -7.54
C VAL A 38 -13.37 -6.07 -6.47
N LEU A 39 -14.51 -6.77 -6.41
CA LEU A 39 -14.71 -7.97 -5.60
C LEU A 39 -15.01 -9.17 -6.50
N GLN A 40 -14.47 -10.34 -6.15
CA GLN A 40 -14.78 -11.60 -6.83
C GLN A 40 -16.08 -12.20 -6.26
N LEU A 41 -17.20 -11.50 -6.45
CA LEU A 41 -18.49 -11.82 -5.85
C LEU A 41 -19.51 -12.30 -6.89
N ASP A 42 -20.19 -13.41 -6.55
CA ASP A 42 -21.45 -13.81 -7.17
C ASP A 42 -22.58 -13.50 -6.17
N GLU A 43 -23.60 -12.73 -6.56
CA GLU A 43 -24.73 -12.38 -5.68
C GLU A 43 -25.43 -13.61 -5.07
N ARG A 44 -25.28 -14.79 -5.69
CA ARG A 44 -25.77 -16.04 -5.15
C ARG A 44 -25.16 -16.45 -3.81
N VAL A 45 -23.98 -15.90 -3.44
CA VAL A 45 -23.35 -16.19 -2.14
C VAL A 45 -24.21 -15.71 -0.96
N LEU A 46 -25.02 -14.65 -1.15
CA LEU A 46 -25.92 -14.12 -0.15
C LEU A 46 -27.11 -15.07 0.17
N LEU A 47 -27.36 -16.07 -0.65
CA LEU A 47 -28.40 -17.08 -0.39
C LEU A 47 -28.01 -18.03 0.77
N SER A 48 -26.74 -18.10 1.14
CA SER A 48 -26.24 -18.91 2.25
C SER A 48 -25.36 -18.07 3.20
N PRO A 49 -25.84 -17.81 4.44
CA PRO A 49 -25.06 -17.04 5.41
C PRO A 49 -23.63 -17.54 5.61
N ALA A 50 -23.43 -18.87 5.66
CA ALA A 50 -22.09 -19.46 5.82
C ALA A 50 -21.17 -19.15 4.64
N PHE A 51 -21.68 -19.23 3.41
CA PHE A 51 -20.93 -18.87 2.20
C PHE A 51 -20.65 -17.38 2.13
N ALA A 52 -21.62 -16.54 2.50
CA ALA A 52 -21.44 -15.10 2.52
C ALA A 52 -20.32 -14.66 3.49
N VAL A 53 -20.32 -15.21 4.71
CA VAL A 53 -19.26 -14.98 5.71
C VAL A 53 -17.89 -15.47 5.21
N GLN A 54 -17.82 -16.65 4.62
CA GLN A 54 -16.56 -17.16 4.06
C GLN A 54 -16.03 -16.30 2.92
N THR A 55 -16.91 -15.85 2.03
CA THR A 55 -16.55 -14.97 0.92
C THR A 55 -16.05 -13.62 1.42
N ALA A 56 -16.74 -13.02 2.41
CA ALA A 56 -16.30 -11.80 3.07
C ALA A 56 -14.85 -11.95 3.62
N ASN A 57 -14.61 -13.04 4.34
CA ASN A 57 -13.28 -13.31 4.90
C ASN A 57 -12.20 -13.42 3.81
N ASN A 58 -12.49 -14.11 2.71
CA ASN A 58 -11.54 -14.27 1.60
C ASN A 58 -11.22 -12.92 0.92
N GLU A 59 -12.23 -12.06 0.72
CA GLU A 59 -12.04 -10.76 0.11
C GLU A 59 -11.26 -9.79 1.02
N VAL A 60 -11.51 -9.83 2.34
CA VAL A 60 -10.70 -9.05 3.31
C VAL A 60 -9.25 -9.54 3.33
N ALA A 61 -9.02 -10.86 3.25
CA ALA A 61 -7.65 -11.40 3.14
C ALA A 61 -6.95 -10.91 1.87
N ARG A 62 -7.66 -10.92 0.72
CA ARG A 62 -7.15 -10.40 -0.56
C ARG A 62 -6.83 -8.91 -0.50
N MET A 63 -7.65 -8.11 0.20
CA MET A 63 -7.37 -6.69 0.47
C MET A 63 -6.07 -6.53 1.26
N GLY A 64 -5.86 -7.35 2.29
CA GLY A 64 -4.63 -7.37 3.08
C GLY A 64 -3.39 -7.69 2.26
N GLU A 65 -3.48 -8.64 1.32
CA GLU A 65 -2.37 -8.97 0.40
C GLU A 65 -1.99 -7.77 -0.49
N ILE A 66 -2.97 -6.98 -0.93
CA ILE A 66 -2.73 -5.77 -1.74
C ILE A 66 -2.05 -4.70 -0.90
N ALA A 67 -2.49 -4.48 0.34
CA ALA A 67 -1.86 -3.53 1.27
C ALA A 67 -0.42 -3.94 1.60
N LEU A 68 -0.17 -5.23 1.84
CA LEU A 68 1.18 -5.76 2.05
C LEU A 68 2.08 -5.56 0.82
N LYS A 69 1.53 -5.77 -0.39
CA LYS A 69 2.24 -5.48 -1.65
C LYS A 69 2.57 -4.00 -1.78
N SER A 70 1.63 -3.11 -1.44
CA SER A 70 1.82 -1.66 -1.47
C SER A 70 2.94 -1.24 -0.53
N LEU A 71 2.92 -1.72 0.72
CA LEU A 71 3.92 -1.43 1.74
C LEU A 71 5.34 -1.88 1.31
N ASN A 72 5.46 -3.10 0.76
CA ASN A 72 6.74 -3.58 0.23
C ASN A 72 7.24 -2.74 -0.95
N ALA A 73 6.35 -2.33 -1.87
CA ALA A 73 6.70 -1.46 -2.99
C ALA A 73 7.15 -0.07 -2.50
N ALA A 74 6.47 0.51 -1.51
CA ALA A 74 6.85 1.80 -0.93
C ALA A 74 8.27 1.75 -0.32
N MET A 75 8.58 0.70 0.46
CA MET A 75 9.94 0.52 1.00
C MET A 75 10.98 0.26 -0.08
N SER A 76 10.61 -0.48 -1.14
CA SER A 76 11.50 -0.66 -2.31
C SER A 76 11.76 0.68 -3.01
N ALA A 77 10.73 1.53 -3.18
CA ALA A 77 10.89 2.86 -3.76
C ALA A 77 11.86 3.75 -2.96
N ILE A 78 11.77 3.72 -1.62
CA ILE A 78 12.69 4.44 -0.73
C ILE A 78 14.13 3.92 -0.89
N ASN A 79 14.32 2.61 -0.85
CA ASN A 79 15.64 1.99 -0.84
C ASN A 79 16.35 2.06 -2.19
N ASN A 80 15.59 1.91 -3.29
CA ASN A 80 16.13 1.77 -4.65
C ASN A 80 15.90 2.99 -5.55
N LYS A 81 15.24 4.04 -5.04
CA LYS A 81 14.83 5.23 -5.81
C LYS A 81 14.00 4.84 -7.05
N SER A 82 13.08 3.87 -6.90
CA SER A 82 12.31 3.26 -7.98
C SER A 82 11.01 4.01 -8.25
N LEU A 83 10.89 4.65 -9.41
CA LEU A 83 9.65 5.28 -9.86
C LEU A 83 8.57 4.23 -10.23
N GLU A 84 8.96 3.04 -10.69
CA GLU A 84 8.05 1.94 -10.99
C GLU A 84 7.34 1.43 -9.73
N ASP A 85 8.07 1.37 -8.60
CA ASP A 85 7.48 0.99 -7.32
C ASP A 85 6.50 2.06 -6.81
N ILE A 86 6.78 3.34 -7.01
CA ILE A 86 5.83 4.45 -6.72
C ILE A 86 4.54 4.29 -7.53
N GLU A 87 4.63 3.98 -8.83
CA GLU A 87 3.46 3.69 -9.66
C GLU A 87 2.68 2.45 -9.18
N THR A 88 3.39 1.46 -8.64
CA THR A 88 2.79 0.26 -8.06
C THR A 88 1.99 0.59 -6.82
N VAL A 89 2.53 1.44 -5.92
CA VAL A 89 1.81 1.95 -4.73
C VAL A 89 0.54 2.67 -5.15
N ALA A 90 0.62 3.63 -6.07
CA ALA A 90 -0.55 4.39 -6.53
C ALA A 90 -1.66 3.51 -7.14
N LYS A 91 -1.28 2.40 -7.82
CA LYS A 91 -2.26 1.42 -8.33
C LYS A 91 -2.87 0.60 -7.20
N CYS A 92 -2.09 0.25 -6.17
CA CYS A 92 -2.57 -0.49 -5.01
C CYS A 92 -3.52 0.38 -4.19
N GLU A 93 -3.17 1.63 -3.92
CA GLU A 93 -3.98 2.62 -3.21
C GLU A 93 -5.38 2.74 -3.81
N LYS A 94 -5.45 3.07 -5.10
CA LYS A 94 -6.74 3.14 -5.80
C LYS A 94 -7.55 1.85 -5.68
N LYS A 95 -6.89 0.67 -5.70
CA LYS A 95 -7.57 -0.61 -5.59
C LYS A 95 -8.04 -0.88 -4.16
N LEU A 96 -7.32 -0.41 -3.15
CA LEU A 96 -7.70 -0.51 -1.74
C LEU A 96 -8.93 0.34 -1.44
N ASP A 97 -8.98 1.58 -1.94
CA ASP A 97 -10.15 2.46 -1.84
C ASP A 97 -11.40 1.82 -2.45
N ASP A 98 -11.28 1.38 -3.71
CA ASP A 98 -12.37 0.72 -4.42
C ASP A 98 -12.85 -0.54 -3.66
N MET A 99 -11.92 -1.30 -3.05
CA MET A 99 -12.25 -2.48 -2.26
C MET A 99 -12.86 -2.14 -0.90
N GLN A 100 -12.40 -1.09 -0.22
CA GLN A 100 -12.97 -0.64 1.04
C GLN A 100 -14.45 -0.30 0.88
N GLU A 101 -14.80 0.49 -0.15
CA GLU A 101 -16.19 0.85 -0.43
C GLU A 101 -17.04 -0.41 -0.73
N ALA A 102 -16.57 -1.25 -1.66
CA ALA A 102 -17.30 -2.44 -2.08
C ALA A 102 -17.43 -3.50 -0.96
N LEU A 103 -16.38 -3.70 -0.15
CA LEU A 103 -16.40 -4.62 1.01
C LEU A 103 -17.33 -4.11 2.10
N THR A 104 -17.31 -2.82 2.40
CA THR A 104 -18.22 -2.22 3.38
C THR A 104 -19.67 -2.44 2.97
N GLU A 105 -20.02 -2.20 1.70
CA GLU A 105 -21.37 -2.46 1.19
C GLU A 105 -21.73 -3.95 1.26
N PHE A 106 -20.80 -4.83 0.90
CA PHE A 106 -21.01 -6.27 0.95
C PHE A 106 -21.20 -6.78 2.39
N LEU A 107 -20.36 -6.34 3.33
CA LEU A 107 -20.47 -6.70 4.74
C LEU A 107 -21.80 -6.25 5.35
N LEU A 108 -22.32 -5.07 4.98
CA LEU A 108 -23.66 -4.61 5.37
C LEU A 108 -24.77 -5.55 4.86
N LYS A 109 -24.64 -6.06 3.62
CA LYS A 109 -25.59 -7.04 3.08
C LYS A 109 -25.51 -8.36 3.85
N VAL A 110 -24.30 -8.81 4.21
CA VAL A 110 -24.07 -10.04 4.98
C VAL A 110 -24.61 -9.91 6.41
N ASP A 111 -24.41 -8.77 7.07
CA ASP A 111 -24.90 -8.53 8.45
C ASP A 111 -26.43 -8.59 8.55
N ASN A 112 -27.13 -8.23 7.46
CA ASN A 112 -28.59 -8.35 7.38
C ASN A 112 -29.11 -9.78 7.16
N LEU A 113 -28.23 -10.78 7.01
CA LEU A 113 -28.63 -12.18 6.91
C LEU A 113 -28.94 -12.77 8.30
N SER A 114 -29.56 -13.97 8.32
CA SER A 114 -29.80 -14.71 9.57
C SER A 114 -28.49 -15.34 10.09
N LEU A 115 -27.65 -14.53 10.73
CA LEU A 115 -26.36 -14.93 11.28
C LEU A 115 -26.48 -15.41 12.72
N SER A 116 -25.63 -16.37 13.10
CA SER A 116 -25.39 -16.70 14.51
C SER A 116 -24.64 -15.57 15.23
N GLU A 117 -24.67 -15.53 16.55
CA GLU A 117 -23.92 -14.52 17.35
C GLU A 117 -22.42 -14.52 17.05
N SER A 118 -21.82 -15.71 16.85
CA SER A 118 -20.40 -15.81 16.48
C SER A 118 -20.12 -15.26 15.08
N GLN A 119 -21.02 -15.50 14.11
CA GLN A 119 -20.90 -14.94 12.77
C GLN A 119 -21.05 -13.41 12.76
N LYS A 120 -22.00 -12.86 13.54
CA LYS A 120 -22.15 -11.41 13.70
C LYS A 120 -20.90 -10.77 14.26
N LYS A 121 -20.33 -11.38 15.33
CA LYS A 121 -19.08 -10.91 15.91
C LYS A 121 -17.94 -10.94 14.90
N HIS A 122 -17.87 -11.99 14.09
CA HIS A 122 -16.88 -12.12 13.02
C HIS A 122 -17.04 -11.04 11.96
N ILE A 123 -18.27 -10.80 11.47
CA ILE A 123 -18.57 -9.73 10.49
C ILE A 123 -18.19 -8.35 11.03
N ASN A 124 -18.52 -8.05 12.30
CA ASN A 124 -18.11 -6.79 12.94
C ASN A 124 -16.58 -6.64 12.99
N ASN A 125 -15.86 -7.71 13.25
CA ASN A 125 -14.39 -7.68 13.21
C ASN A 125 -13.86 -7.46 11.78
N LEU A 126 -14.52 -8.02 10.76
CA LEU A 126 -14.14 -7.78 9.36
C LEU A 126 -14.35 -6.32 8.95
N PHE A 127 -15.40 -5.64 9.41
CA PHE A 127 -15.57 -4.19 9.19
C PHE A 127 -14.39 -3.39 9.71
N ASN A 128 -13.95 -3.69 10.95
CA ASN A 128 -12.82 -3.01 11.54
C ASN A 128 -11.52 -3.33 10.79
N MET A 129 -11.32 -4.61 10.40
CA MET A 129 -10.15 -5.03 9.63
C MET A 129 -10.06 -4.32 8.26
N VAL A 130 -11.18 -4.14 7.56
CA VAL A 130 -11.22 -3.40 6.28
C VAL A 130 -10.67 -1.98 6.48
N THR A 131 -11.06 -1.31 7.56
CA THR A 131 -10.57 0.03 7.89
C THR A 131 -9.08 0.05 8.23
N ASP A 132 -8.62 -0.88 9.08
CA ASP A 132 -7.20 -0.91 9.45
C ASP A 132 -6.29 -1.32 8.28
N ILE A 133 -6.77 -2.18 7.36
CA ILE A 133 -6.02 -2.57 6.15
C ILE A 133 -5.91 -1.38 5.17
N GLU A 134 -6.97 -0.61 4.98
CA GLU A 134 -6.93 0.60 4.16
C GLU A 134 -5.96 1.62 4.75
N ARG A 135 -5.98 1.83 6.09
CA ARG A 135 -5.00 2.70 6.76
C ARG A 135 -3.55 2.29 6.53
N VAL A 136 -3.26 1.00 6.47
CA VAL A 136 -1.93 0.52 6.07
C VAL A 136 -1.62 0.90 4.61
N GLY A 137 -2.62 0.88 3.71
CA GLY A 137 -2.51 1.40 2.35
C GLY A 137 -2.17 2.89 2.33
N ASP A 138 -2.91 3.72 3.08
CA ASP A 138 -2.65 5.16 3.25
C ASP A 138 -1.21 5.41 3.71
N HIS A 139 -0.71 4.64 4.70
CA HIS A 139 0.67 4.76 5.16
C HIS A 139 1.68 4.35 4.10
N ALA A 140 1.39 3.33 3.28
CA ALA A 140 2.25 2.96 2.16
C ALA A 140 2.30 4.08 1.09
N ASP A 141 1.19 4.77 0.84
CA ASP A 141 1.16 5.93 -0.07
C ASP A 141 1.99 7.09 0.48
N ASN A 142 1.85 7.44 1.77
CA ASN A 142 2.69 8.43 2.45
C ASN A 142 4.19 8.10 2.35
N LEU A 143 4.56 6.82 2.51
CA LEU A 143 5.93 6.35 2.32
C LEU A 143 6.40 6.54 0.87
N SER A 144 5.53 6.30 -0.12
CA SER A 144 5.85 6.50 -1.53
C SER A 144 6.00 7.98 -1.90
N GLU A 145 5.22 8.88 -1.28
CA GLU A 145 5.38 10.32 -1.41
C GLU A 145 6.74 10.78 -0.86
N ASN A 146 7.18 10.23 0.27
CA ASN A 146 8.52 10.47 0.81
C ASN A 146 9.62 9.97 -0.14
N ALA A 147 9.45 8.77 -0.74
CA ALA A 147 10.37 8.25 -1.74
C ALA A 147 10.47 9.21 -2.95
N LYS A 148 9.34 9.68 -3.45
CA LYS A 148 9.28 10.65 -4.54
C LYS A 148 9.95 11.96 -4.19
N TYR A 149 9.68 12.50 -3.00
CA TYR A 149 10.33 13.73 -2.52
C TYR A 149 11.86 13.58 -2.47
N MET A 150 12.37 12.44 -1.99
CA MET A 150 13.80 12.14 -1.93
C MET A 150 14.41 12.07 -3.33
N ILE A 151 13.73 11.45 -4.30
CA ILE A 151 14.17 11.35 -5.70
C ILE A 151 14.20 12.73 -6.35
N ASP A 152 13.11 13.50 -6.26
CA ASP A 152 12.93 14.79 -6.92
C ASP A 152 13.95 15.84 -6.41
N ASN A 153 14.43 15.71 -5.18
CA ASN A 153 15.40 16.61 -4.55
C ASN A 153 16.83 16.05 -4.45
N ASP A 154 17.10 14.90 -5.08
CA ASP A 154 18.39 14.19 -5.05
C ASP A 154 18.94 14.01 -3.61
N LEU A 155 18.06 13.63 -2.69
CA LEU A 155 18.39 13.42 -1.28
C LEU A 155 18.78 11.97 -1.01
N GLU A 156 19.62 11.77 0.00
CA GLU A 156 20.04 10.45 0.49
C GLU A 156 20.10 10.43 2.00
N PHE A 157 19.77 9.28 2.57
CA PHE A 157 20.02 9.00 3.98
C PHE A 157 21.49 8.65 4.19
N SER A 158 22.02 8.95 5.39
CA SER A 158 23.32 8.42 5.82
C SER A 158 23.25 6.89 5.93
N ASP A 159 24.42 6.23 5.91
CA ASP A 159 24.48 4.76 6.05
C ASP A 159 23.80 4.28 7.33
N LEU A 160 24.01 4.98 8.45
CA LEU A 160 23.29 4.69 9.71
C LEU A 160 21.78 4.88 9.59
N GLY A 161 21.32 5.92 8.85
CA GLY A 161 19.90 6.11 8.62
C GLY A 161 19.29 5.01 7.74
N LYS A 162 20.02 4.47 6.79
CA LYS A 162 19.58 3.31 5.98
C LYS A 162 19.50 2.03 6.81
N GLU A 163 20.45 1.81 7.72
CA GLU A 163 20.43 0.68 8.66
C GLU A 163 19.23 0.78 9.60
N ASP A 164 19.01 1.95 10.22
CA ASP A 164 17.84 2.24 11.07
C ASP A 164 16.52 1.94 10.31
N LEU A 165 16.36 2.45 9.08
CA LEU A 165 15.14 2.21 8.27
C LEU A 165 14.96 0.73 7.90
N ALA A 166 16.04 0.00 7.62
CA ALA A 166 15.95 -1.43 7.30
C ALA A 166 15.46 -2.24 8.50
N GLU A 167 15.88 -1.88 9.72
CA GLU A 167 15.47 -2.57 10.95
C GLU A 167 13.98 -2.34 11.23
N ILE A 168 13.56 -1.08 11.37
CA ILE A 168 12.15 -0.74 11.71
C ILE A 168 11.18 -1.21 10.62
N SER A 169 11.52 -1.07 9.34
CA SER A 169 10.65 -1.51 8.25
C SER A 169 10.44 -3.02 8.22
N LYS A 170 11.50 -3.78 8.50
CA LYS A 170 11.41 -5.24 8.59
C LYS A 170 10.43 -5.67 9.68
N ASP A 171 10.51 -5.10 10.87
CA ASP A 171 9.70 -5.50 12.01
C ASP A 171 8.25 -5.05 11.86
N SER A 172 7.99 -3.83 11.31
CA SER A 172 6.64 -3.35 11.00
C SER A 172 5.95 -4.19 9.92
N ILE A 173 6.66 -4.53 8.83
CA ILE A 173 6.12 -5.39 7.76
C ILE A 173 5.86 -6.81 8.28
N GLU A 174 6.77 -7.38 9.08
CA GLU A 174 6.60 -8.70 9.68
C GLU A 174 5.38 -8.73 10.63
N ALA A 175 5.16 -7.67 11.42
CA ALA A 175 3.99 -7.55 12.28
C ALA A 175 2.69 -7.58 11.46
N PHE A 176 2.61 -6.80 10.39
CA PHE A 176 1.44 -6.76 9.53
C PHE A 176 1.20 -8.09 8.81
N GLU A 177 2.23 -8.72 8.25
CA GLU A 177 2.12 -10.03 7.59
C GLU A 177 1.62 -11.12 8.57
N ILE A 178 2.11 -11.14 9.80
CA ILE A 178 1.67 -12.08 10.83
C ILE A 178 0.22 -11.81 11.23
N ALA A 179 -0.17 -10.54 11.36
CA ALA A 179 -1.54 -10.16 11.70
C ALA A 179 -2.55 -10.63 10.64
N LEU A 180 -2.24 -10.44 9.35
CA LEU A 180 -3.07 -10.92 8.23
C LEU A 180 -3.25 -12.45 8.26
N ASN A 181 -2.20 -13.19 8.64
CA ASN A 181 -2.18 -14.64 8.68
C ASN A 181 -2.62 -15.24 10.02
N ALA A 182 -3.00 -14.41 11.01
CA ALA A 182 -3.31 -14.86 12.37
C ALA A 182 -4.43 -15.90 12.44
N ARG A 183 -5.41 -15.87 11.52
CA ARG A 183 -6.51 -16.84 11.44
C ARG A 183 -6.10 -18.20 10.87
N SER A 184 -5.00 -18.27 10.14
CA SER A 184 -4.60 -19.48 9.41
C SER A 184 -3.82 -20.49 10.26
N GLY A 185 -3.52 -20.17 11.51
CA GLY A 185 -2.66 -20.98 12.38
C GLY A 185 -2.97 -20.85 13.87
N ASP A 186 -1.92 -20.84 14.69
CA ASP A 186 -2.03 -20.57 16.15
C ASP A 186 -2.24 -19.07 16.38
N ALA A 187 -3.51 -18.64 16.40
CA ALA A 187 -3.89 -17.25 16.54
C ALA A 187 -3.34 -16.60 17.82
N LEU A 188 -3.32 -17.32 18.96
CA LEU A 188 -2.77 -16.76 20.20
C LEU A 188 -1.25 -16.54 20.12
N ARG A 189 -0.55 -17.40 19.41
CA ARG A 189 0.89 -17.23 19.16
C ARG A 189 1.14 -16.06 18.22
N ALA A 190 0.34 -15.94 17.16
CA ALA A 190 0.42 -14.82 16.21
C ALA A 190 0.20 -13.47 16.92
N VAL A 191 -0.87 -13.35 17.70
CA VAL A 191 -1.18 -12.14 18.50
C VAL A 191 -0.03 -11.76 19.44
N ARG A 192 0.53 -12.73 20.17
CA ARG A 192 1.68 -12.45 21.07
C ARG A 192 2.91 -11.97 20.30
N LYS A 193 3.14 -12.52 19.07
CA LYS A 193 4.28 -12.13 18.27
C LYS A 193 4.08 -10.73 17.68
N VAL A 194 2.87 -10.40 17.23
CA VAL A 194 2.54 -9.06 16.73
C VAL A 194 2.74 -8.00 17.81
N ASN A 195 2.16 -8.22 19.01
CA ASN A 195 2.34 -7.27 20.12
C ASN A 195 3.82 -7.07 20.51
N LYS A 196 4.62 -8.16 20.47
CA LYS A 196 6.05 -8.03 20.75
C LYS A 196 6.79 -7.21 19.68
N LEU A 197 6.43 -7.38 18.42
CA LEU A 197 7.01 -6.59 17.30
C LEU A 197 6.60 -5.13 17.39
N GLU A 198 5.36 -4.83 17.77
CA GLU A 198 4.88 -3.47 17.97
C GLU A 198 5.62 -2.80 19.14
N ASP A 199 5.74 -3.46 20.32
CA ASP A 199 6.57 -2.95 21.42
C ASP A 199 8.02 -2.67 20.97
N GLU A 200 8.61 -3.52 20.09
CA GLU A 200 9.94 -3.33 19.53
C GLU A 200 10.00 -2.15 18.55
N VAL A 201 8.98 -1.99 17.67
CA VAL A 201 8.88 -0.87 16.71
C VAL A 201 8.73 0.47 17.42
N ASP A 202 7.91 0.56 18.47
CA ASP A 202 7.77 1.77 19.29
C ASP A 202 9.11 2.20 19.91
N MET A 203 9.83 1.24 20.49
CA MET A 203 11.15 1.52 21.06
C MET A 203 12.16 1.96 19.99
N LEU A 204 12.13 1.34 18.80
CA LEU A 204 12.99 1.70 17.68
C LEU A 204 12.68 3.12 17.16
N GLU A 205 11.40 3.49 17.03
CA GLU A 205 10.98 4.81 16.58
C GLU A 205 11.52 5.89 17.50
N ASP A 206 11.32 5.76 18.81
CA ASP A 206 11.82 6.70 19.81
C ASP A 206 13.35 6.80 19.78
N GLU A 207 14.06 5.66 19.77
CA GLU A 207 15.54 5.63 19.73
C GLU A 207 16.10 6.26 18.44
N MET A 208 15.49 5.94 17.29
CA MET A 208 15.90 6.46 15.99
C MET A 208 15.66 7.97 15.90
N ARG A 209 14.56 8.46 16.47
CA ARG A 209 14.25 9.89 16.57
C ARG A 209 15.32 10.64 17.37
N GLU A 210 15.72 10.11 18.53
CA GLU A 210 16.79 10.70 19.36
C GLU A 210 18.14 10.69 18.64
N LYS A 211 18.53 9.56 18.07
CA LYS A 211 19.76 9.41 17.27
C LYS A 211 19.79 10.38 16.09
N HIS A 212 18.65 10.57 15.43
CA HIS A 212 18.54 11.48 14.30
C HIS A 212 18.74 12.95 14.72
N ILE A 213 18.13 13.38 15.83
CA ILE A 213 18.33 14.72 16.40
C ILE A 213 19.82 14.96 16.73
N GLU A 214 20.49 13.95 17.27
CA GLU A 214 21.94 14.03 17.55
C GLU A 214 22.76 14.19 16.25
N ARG A 215 22.47 13.39 15.20
CA ARG A 215 23.11 13.50 13.87
C ARG A 215 22.91 14.91 13.27
N LEU A 216 21.68 15.44 13.34
CA LEU A 216 21.37 16.80 12.88
C LEU A 216 22.21 17.86 13.61
N SER A 217 22.30 17.75 14.94
CA SER A 217 23.05 18.72 15.76
C SER A 217 24.55 18.74 15.47
N LYS A 218 25.10 17.61 15.00
CA LYS A 218 26.51 17.46 14.61
C LYS A 218 26.78 17.86 13.15
N GLY A 219 25.73 18.04 12.35
CA GLY A 219 25.85 18.29 10.90
C GLY A 219 26.17 17.02 10.08
N ASP A 220 25.93 15.84 10.64
CA ASP A 220 26.24 14.54 10.02
C ASP A 220 25.14 14.05 9.05
N CYS A 221 24.03 14.82 8.90
CA CYS A 221 22.97 14.49 7.97
C CYS A 221 22.35 15.73 7.32
N ASN A 222 21.73 15.57 6.16
CA ASN A 222 21.01 16.61 5.47
C ASN A 222 19.68 16.89 6.20
N PRO A 223 19.35 18.13 6.59
CA PRO A 223 18.11 18.44 7.29
C PRO A 223 16.83 18.11 6.51
N GLN A 224 16.84 18.23 5.18
CA GLN A 224 15.68 17.88 4.34
C GLN A 224 15.45 16.37 4.30
N ALA A 225 16.51 15.57 4.14
CA ALA A 225 16.43 14.13 4.28
C ALA A 225 15.99 13.71 5.68
N GLY A 226 16.37 14.49 6.70
CA GLY A 226 15.97 14.27 8.08
C GLY A 226 14.47 14.39 8.34
N ILE A 227 13.80 15.31 7.67
CA ILE A 227 12.33 15.45 7.76
C ILE A 227 11.66 14.19 7.17
N ALA A 228 12.10 13.76 5.99
CA ALA A 228 11.59 12.53 5.36
C ALA A 228 11.86 11.30 6.24
N PHE A 229 13.05 11.21 6.87
CA PHE A 229 13.40 10.10 7.78
C PHE A 229 12.41 10.00 8.94
N LEU A 230 12.13 11.12 9.63
CA LEU A 230 11.21 11.15 10.77
C LEU A 230 9.78 10.81 10.37
N ASP A 231 9.33 11.24 9.20
CA ASP A 231 8.01 10.92 8.70
C ASP A 231 7.88 9.45 8.31
N ILE A 232 8.93 8.87 7.70
CA ILE A 232 8.98 7.45 7.36
C ILE A 232 8.89 6.56 8.60
N ILE A 233 9.71 6.81 9.64
CA ILE A 233 9.68 5.97 10.86
C ILE A 233 8.33 6.07 11.58
N SER A 234 7.70 7.26 11.59
CA SER A 234 6.37 7.45 12.18
C SER A 234 5.27 6.73 11.37
N ASN A 235 5.35 6.67 10.04
CA ASN A 235 4.41 5.88 9.23
C ASN A 235 4.60 4.37 9.46
N LEU A 236 5.83 3.88 9.65
CA LEU A 236 6.12 2.48 9.94
C LEU A 236 5.64 2.05 11.34
N GLU A 237 5.74 2.92 12.34
CA GLU A 237 5.17 2.70 13.68
C GLU A 237 3.64 2.55 13.56
N ARG A 238 2.93 3.43 12.84
CA ARG A 238 1.49 3.33 12.64
C ARG A 238 1.06 2.06 11.90
N VAL A 239 1.89 1.55 10.98
CA VAL A 239 1.64 0.24 10.36
C VAL A 239 1.64 -0.88 11.39
N SER A 240 2.56 -0.86 12.39
CA SER A 240 2.58 -1.86 13.46
C SER A 240 1.40 -1.74 14.42
N ASP A 241 0.94 -0.51 14.70
CA ASP A 241 -0.30 -0.24 15.45
C ASP A 241 -1.52 -0.88 14.78
N HIS A 242 -1.69 -0.67 13.47
CA HIS A 242 -2.78 -1.29 12.71
C HIS A 242 -2.67 -2.82 12.67
N ALA A 243 -1.45 -3.36 12.58
CA ALA A 243 -1.21 -4.80 12.68
C ALA A 243 -1.68 -5.36 14.04
N THR A 244 -1.42 -4.64 15.13
CA THR A 244 -1.87 -5.02 16.50
C THR A 244 -3.39 -4.97 16.61
N ASN A 245 -4.06 -3.98 16.03
CA ASN A 245 -5.51 -3.92 15.96
C ASN A 245 -6.09 -5.15 15.23
N ILE A 246 -5.57 -5.47 14.03
CA ILE A 246 -5.99 -6.62 13.21
C ILE A 246 -5.82 -7.93 14.00
N ALA A 247 -4.67 -8.13 14.63
CA ALA A 247 -4.42 -9.30 15.48
C ALA A 247 -5.38 -9.36 16.67
N GLY A 248 -5.72 -8.22 17.26
CA GLY A 248 -6.68 -8.07 18.35
C GLY A 248 -8.09 -8.51 17.96
N TYR A 249 -8.55 -8.20 16.75
CA TYR A 249 -9.85 -8.68 16.26
C TYR A 249 -9.90 -10.19 16.13
N VAL A 250 -8.82 -10.81 15.64
CA VAL A 250 -8.71 -12.27 15.57
C VAL A 250 -8.72 -12.90 16.97
N LYS A 251 -8.00 -12.31 17.93
CA LYS A 251 -8.02 -12.76 19.33
C LYS A 251 -9.43 -12.74 19.93
N ASN A 252 -10.22 -11.74 19.59
CA ASN A 252 -11.58 -11.62 20.11
C ASN A 252 -12.52 -12.71 19.59
N GLU A 253 -12.19 -13.41 18.50
CA GLU A 253 -13.01 -14.49 17.92
C GLU A 253 -12.78 -15.86 18.59
N ILE A 254 -11.71 -16.01 19.34
CA ILE A 254 -11.32 -17.23 20.05
C ILE A 254 -11.90 -17.22 21.47
#